data_210616bd9ee1867b5ce3105b5062a7d9
#
_entry.id   210616bd9ee1867b5ce3105b5062a7d9
#
_cell.length_a   1.000
_cell.length_b   1.000
_cell.length_c   1.000
_cell.angle_alpha   90.00
_cell.angle_beta   90.00
_cell.angle_gamma   90.00
#
_symmetry.space_group_name_H-M   'P 1'
#
loop_
_entity.id
_entity.type
_entity.pdbx_description
1 polymer ?
#
loop_
_entity_poly.entity_id
_entity_poly.type
_entity_poly.pdbx_seq_one_letter_code
_entity_poly.pdbx_strand_id
1 'polypeptide(L)'
;MFAKSRHHDLNLKAAYFHMLTDAFVSLGVVVAGLLTLQFQMLWIDPVVSLLIAGVILIGTFKLFKQSLRLAFDGVPDNIDFNEVKIFLKNQTGVQEVFDLHIWALSSTEVALTAHLQMPQGSAGDVFLKQLSENLKTKFKIQHTTIQIIQDPNVDHYCN
;
A
#
# COMPACT_ATOMS: atom_id res chain seq x y z
N MET A 1 -15.88 -18.33 -8.43
CA MET A 1 -15.91 -18.98 -7.11
C MET A 1 -14.53 -19.38 -6.58
N PHE A 2 -13.48 -19.40 -7.40
CA PHE A 2 -12.10 -19.82 -7.01
C PHE A 2 -11.19 -18.71 -6.45
N ALA A 3 -11.53 -17.44 -6.56
CA ALA A 3 -10.70 -16.33 -6.06
C ALA A 3 -10.72 -16.19 -4.53
N LYS A 4 -11.81 -16.60 -3.87
CA LYS A 4 -11.99 -16.50 -2.41
C LYS A 4 -11.13 -17.51 -1.63
N SER A 5 -10.77 -18.64 -2.26
CA SER A 5 -9.94 -19.69 -1.66
C SER A 5 -8.47 -19.26 -1.53
N ARG A 6 -7.91 -18.57 -2.53
CA ARG A 6 -6.50 -18.17 -2.52
C ARG A 6 -6.13 -17.17 -1.41
N HIS A 7 -7.04 -16.27 -1.06
CA HIS A 7 -6.80 -15.32 0.04
C HIS A 7 -6.82 -16.00 1.41
N HIS A 8 -7.64 -17.03 1.57
CA HIS A 8 -7.68 -17.83 2.80
C HIS A 8 -6.37 -18.62 2.98
N ASP A 9 -5.85 -19.23 1.90
CA ASP A 9 -4.61 -20.01 1.93
C ASP A 9 -3.38 -19.14 2.22
N LEU A 10 -3.33 -17.91 1.68
CA LEU A 10 -2.23 -16.96 1.94
C LEU A 10 -2.23 -16.45 3.38
N ASN A 11 -3.40 -16.15 3.94
CA ASN A 11 -3.54 -15.73 5.34
C ASN A 11 -3.17 -16.87 6.30
N LEU A 12 -3.60 -18.09 6.00
CA LEU A 12 -3.24 -19.26 6.80
C LEU A 12 -1.74 -19.52 6.76
N LYS A 13 -1.13 -19.40 5.59
CA LYS A 13 0.31 -19.55 5.40
C LYS A 13 1.09 -18.47 6.13
N ALA A 14 0.65 -17.21 6.06
CA ALA A 14 1.26 -16.10 6.79
C ALA A 14 1.17 -16.30 8.31
N ALA A 15 0.00 -16.70 8.82
CA ALA A 15 -0.19 -17.02 10.23
C ALA A 15 0.69 -18.18 10.68
N TYR A 16 0.82 -19.23 9.87
CA TYR A 16 1.71 -20.35 10.17
C TYR A 16 3.18 -19.93 10.26
N PHE A 17 3.67 -19.15 9.30
CA PHE A 17 5.04 -18.63 9.35
C PHE A 17 5.28 -17.73 10.55
N HIS A 18 4.30 -16.92 10.93
CA HIS A 18 4.41 -16.09 12.12
C HIS A 18 4.53 -16.95 13.39
N MET A 19 3.64 -17.93 13.58
CA MET A 19 3.71 -18.86 14.73
C MET A 19 5.02 -19.65 14.75
N LEU A 20 5.52 -20.07 13.58
CA LEU A 20 6.78 -20.79 13.47
C LEU A 20 7.96 -19.90 13.89
N THR A 21 7.97 -18.65 13.46
CA THR A 21 9.00 -17.67 13.85
C THR A 21 8.98 -17.43 15.35
N ASP A 22 7.81 -17.24 15.95
CA ASP A 22 7.66 -17.05 17.40
C ASP A 22 8.15 -18.28 18.18
N ALA A 23 7.85 -19.49 17.68
CA ALA A 23 8.34 -20.73 18.28
C ALA A 23 9.88 -20.82 18.22
N PHE A 24 10.50 -20.47 17.11
CA PHE A 24 11.97 -20.44 16.99
C PHE A 24 12.63 -19.40 17.89
N VAL A 25 12.04 -18.20 17.97
CA VAL A 25 12.53 -17.15 18.89
C VAL A 25 12.43 -17.64 20.34
N SER A 26 11.30 -18.22 20.74
CA SER A 26 11.09 -18.74 22.09
C SER A 26 12.08 -19.88 22.42
N LEU A 27 12.30 -20.79 21.46
CA LEU A 27 13.29 -21.86 21.61
C LEU A 27 14.71 -21.30 21.78
N GLY A 28 15.07 -20.29 20.99
CA GLY A 28 16.34 -19.60 21.09
C GLY A 28 16.59 -18.97 22.47
N VAL A 29 15.55 -18.35 23.06
CA VAL A 29 15.61 -17.79 24.41
C VAL A 29 15.83 -18.88 25.45
N VAL A 30 15.11 -20.01 25.36
CA VAL A 30 15.28 -21.14 26.27
C VAL A 30 16.69 -21.71 26.18
N VAL A 31 17.22 -21.94 24.98
CA VAL A 31 18.59 -22.43 24.76
C VAL A 31 19.62 -21.44 25.34
N ALA A 32 19.45 -20.14 25.09
CA ALA A 32 20.34 -19.10 25.63
C ALA A 32 20.34 -19.10 27.17
N GLY A 33 19.15 -19.22 27.80
CA GLY A 33 19.02 -19.32 29.25
C GLY A 33 19.74 -20.55 29.81
N LEU A 34 19.58 -21.71 29.18
CA LEU A 34 20.28 -22.95 29.57
C LEU A 34 21.81 -22.83 29.46
N LEU A 35 22.29 -22.22 28.36
CA LEU A 35 23.73 -21.95 28.16
C LEU A 35 24.28 -21.02 29.22
N THR A 36 23.54 -19.97 29.57
CA THR A 36 23.93 -19.02 30.62
C THR A 36 24.05 -19.72 31.98
N LEU A 37 23.10 -20.60 32.31
CA LEU A 37 23.15 -21.38 33.56
C LEU A 37 24.30 -22.39 33.59
N GLN A 38 24.57 -23.06 32.45
CA GLN A 38 25.58 -24.11 32.36
C GLN A 38 27.02 -23.55 32.37
N PHE A 39 27.25 -22.47 31.64
CA PHE A 39 28.58 -21.90 31.42
C PHE A 39 28.85 -20.64 32.23
N GLN A 40 27.89 -20.16 33.02
CA GLN A 40 27.98 -18.91 33.81
C GLN A 40 28.40 -17.68 32.99
N MET A 41 28.11 -17.71 31.68
CA MET A 41 28.46 -16.62 30.75
C MET A 41 27.37 -15.55 30.76
N LEU A 42 27.40 -14.65 31.72
CA LEU A 42 26.40 -13.60 31.96
C LEU A 42 26.18 -12.64 30.79
N TRP A 43 27.11 -12.59 29.84
CA TRP A 43 27.01 -11.72 28.66
C TRP A 43 26.12 -12.28 27.53
N ILE A 44 25.80 -13.59 27.55
CA ILE A 44 24.95 -14.26 26.54
C ILE A 44 23.55 -13.65 26.56
N ASP A 45 22.97 -13.47 27.73
CA ASP A 45 21.62 -12.98 27.91
C ASP A 45 21.43 -11.56 27.31
N PRO A 46 22.27 -10.55 27.62
CA PRO A 46 22.21 -9.23 26.96
C PRO A 46 22.35 -9.28 25.44
N VAL A 47 23.24 -10.13 24.93
CA VAL A 47 23.45 -10.25 23.46
C VAL A 47 22.23 -10.84 22.78
N VAL A 48 21.67 -11.92 23.31
CA VAL A 48 20.45 -12.56 22.76
C VAL A 48 19.26 -11.61 22.85
N SER A 49 19.09 -10.91 23.97
CA SER A 49 18.04 -9.91 24.15
C SER A 49 18.16 -8.78 23.13
N LEU A 50 19.37 -8.30 22.86
CA LEU A 50 19.62 -7.25 21.87
C LEU A 50 19.32 -7.72 20.44
N LEU A 51 19.68 -8.95 20.10
CA LEU A 51 19.38 -9.56 18.80
C LEU A 51 17.85 -9.69 18.59
N ILE A 52 17.13 -10.19 19.60
CA ILE A 52 15.69 -10.32 19.55
C ILE A 52 15.02 -8.96 19.41
N ALA A 53 15.45 -7.97 20.20
CA ALA A 53 14.96 -6.60 20.10
C ALA A 53 15.17 -6.02 18.68
N GLY A 54 16.35 -6.27 18.09
CA GLY A 54 16.64 -5.85 16.71
C GLY A 54 15.69 -6.48 15.68
N VAL A 55 15.43 -7.76 15.77
CA VAL A 55 14.49 -8.48 14.88
C VAL A 55 13.06 -7.91 15.02
N ILE A 56 12.61 -7.68 16.25
CA ILE A 56 11.28 -7.10 16.53
C ILE A 56 11.19 -5.68 15.97
N LEU A 57 12.21 -4.86 16.20
CA LEU A 57 12.25 -3.48 15.71
C LEU A 57 12.14 -3.43 14.18
N ILE A 58 12.89 -4.26 13.45
CA ILE A 58 12.86 -4.31 11.98
C ILE A 58 11.46 -4.69 11.48
N GLY A 59 10.85 -5.72 12.06
CA GLY A 59 9.50 -6.15 11.69
C GLY A 59 8.43 -5.10 11.98
N THR A 60 8.51 -4.50 13.16
CA THR A 60 7.56 -3.47 13.61
C THR A 60 7.70 -2.17 12.82
N PHE A 61 8.91 -1.79 12.43
CA PHE A 61 9.16 -0.57 11.66
C PHE A 61 8.45 -0.57 10.31
N LYS A 62 8.39 -1.73 9.64
CA LYS A 62 7.65 -1.87 8.38
C LYS A 62 6.15 -1.61 8.58
N LEU A 63 5.55 -2.20 9.61
CA LEU A 63 4.14 -1.98 9.95
C LEU A 63 3.86 -0.54 10.34
N PHE A 64 4.75 0.06 11.13
CA PHE A 64 4.68 1.46 11.52
C PHE A 64 4.68 2.39 10.31
N LYS A 65 5.60 2.18 9.35
CA LYS A 65 5.66 2.95 8.11
C LYS A 65 4.37 2.83 7.28
N GLN A 66 3.81 1.62 7.18
CA GLN A 66 2.53 1.40 6.49
C GLN A 66 1.37 2.12 7.18
N SER A 67 1.32 2.07 8.52
CA SER A 67 0.30 2.76 9.30
C SER A 67 0.39 4.28 9.19
N LEU A 68 1.60 4.83 9.22
CA LEU A 68 1.81 6.26 8.99
C LEU A 68 1.35 6.68 7.58
N ARG A 69 1.70 5.90 6.56
CA ARG A 69 1.28 6.19 5.19
C ARG A 69 -0.24 6.20 5.05
N LEU A 70 -0.94 5.26 5.70
CA LEU A 70 -2.39 5.24 5.73
C LEU A 70 -2.98 6.44 6.48
N ALA A 71 -2.35 6.83 7.59
CA ALA A 71 -2.80 7.96 8.42
C ALA A 71 -2.59 9.34 7.75
N PHE A 72 -1.63 9.44 6.83
CA PHE A 72 -1.30 10.68 6.12
C PHE A 72 -1.73 10.66 4.65
N ASP A 73 -2.69 9.81 4.29
CA ASP A 73 -3.22 9.70 2.92
C ASP A 73 -2.14 9.54 1.84
N GLY A 74 -1.06 8.85 2.18
CA GLY A 74 0.05 8.64 1.27
C GLY A 74 -0.27 7.67 0.14
N VAL A 75 0.37 7.87 -1.02
CA VAL A 75 0.25 6.96 -2.16
C VAL A 75 0.74 5.55 -1.76
N PRO A 76 -0.05 4.48 -2.00
CA PRO A 76 0.38 3.11 -1.72
C PRO A 76 1.66 2.73 -2.46
N ASP A 77 2.52 1.90 -1.83
CA ASP A 77 3.80 1.47 -2.41
C ASP A 77 3.68 0.69 -3.74
N ASN A 78 2.52 0.09 -3.97
CA ASN A 78 2.23 -0.71 -5.16
C ASN A 78 1.66 0.10 -6.32
N ILE A 79 1.53 1.42 -6.20
CA ILE A 79 1.02 2.31 -7.23
C ILE A 79 2.07 3.34 -7.60
N ASP A 80 2.45 3.37 -8.87
CA ASP A 80 3.29 4.41 -9.42
C ASP A 80 2.41 5.62 -9.83
N PHE A 81 2.57 6.73 -9.11
CA PHE A 81 1.85 7.97 -9.35
C PHE A 81 2.04 8.49 -10.79
N ASN A 82 3.28 8.42 -11.29
CA ASN A 82 3.60 8.93 -12.63
C ASN A 82 2.98 8.05 -13.72
N GLU A 83 2.96 6.73 -13.53
CA GLU A 83 2.33 5.81 -14.48
C GLU A 83 0.83 6.06 -14.58
N VAL A 84 0.15 6.31 -13.44
CA VAL A 84 -1.27 6.68 -13.41
C VAL A 84 -1.50 8.02 -14.11
N LYS A 85 -0.66 9.03 -13.83
CA LYS A 85 -0.77 10.37 -14.47
C LYS A 85 -0.62 10.27 -15.98
N ILE A 86 0.39 9.53 -16.46
CA ILE A 86 0.61 9.30 -17.91
C ILE A 86 -0.58 8.53 -18.52
N PHE A 87 -1.10 7.54 -17.83
CA PHE A 87 -2.27 6.79 -18.29
C PHE A 87 -3.49 7.67 -18.45
N LEU A 88 -3.77 8.55 -17.49
CA LEU A 88 -4.88 9.52 -17.56
C LEU A 88 -4.68 10.51 -18.70
N LYS A 89 -3.45 11.03 -18.87
CA LYS A 89 -3.13 12.00 -19.93
C LYS A 89 -3.29 11.39 -21.34
N ASN A 90 -3.05 10.11 -21.49
CA ASN A 90 -3.16 9.41 -22.77
C ASN A 90 -4.61 9.01 -23.15
N GLN A 91 -5.61 9.41 -22.35
CA GLN A 91 -7.01 9.15 -22.70
C GLN A 91 -7.48 10.09 -23.81
N THR A 92 -8.37 9.57 -24.65
CA THR A 92 -8.88 10.35 -25.80
C THR A 92 -9.59 11.62 -25.34
N GLY A 93 -9.17 12.75 -25.86
CA GLY A 93 -9.75 14.07 -25.57
C GLY A 93 -9.18 14.74 -24.32
N VAL A 94 -8.33 14.08 -23.53
CA VAL A 94 -7.65 14.68 -22.37
C VAL A 94 -6.45 15.48 -22.85
N GLN A 95 -6.45 16.77 -22.56
CA GLN A 95 -5.35 17.69 -22.86
C GLN A 95 -4.36 17.77 -21.70
N GLU A 96 -4.87 17.85 -20.47
CA GLU A 96 -4.04 17.92 -19.26
C GLU A 96 -4.71 17.24 -18.07
N VAL A 97 -3.87 16.78 -17.13
CA VAL A 97 -4.27 16.16 -15.85
C VAL A 97 -3.67 16.94 -14.71
N PHE A 98 -4.48 17.48 -13.86
CA PHE A 98 -4.07 18.24 -12.70
C PHE A 98 -4.88 17.85 -11.47
N ASP A 99 -4.46 18.29 -10.28
CA ASP A 99 -5.05 17.95 -8.99
C ASP A 99 -5.27 16.43 -8.82
N LEU A 100 -4.25 15.66 -9.24
CA LEU A 100 -4.25 14.22 -9.10
C LEU A 100 -3.81 13.83 -7.69
N HIS A 101 -4.73 13.22 -6.94
CA HIS A 101 -4.45 12.64 -5.63
C HIS A 101 -4.77 11.16 -5.65
N ILE A 102 -3.91 10.37 -5.01
CA ILE A 102 -4.10 8.92 -4.87
C ILE A 102 -3.74 8.56 -3.43
N TRP A 103 -4.66 7.91 -2.72
CA TRP A 103 -4.45 7.50 -1.34
C TRP A 103 -5.11 6.18 -1.02
N ALA A 104 -4.65 5.52 0.04
CA ALA A 104 -5.27 4.30 0.54
C ALA A 104 -6.45 4.62 1.46
N LEU A 105 -7.61 4.04 1.21
CA LEU A 105 -8.76 4.07 2.13
C LEU A 105 -8.65 2.96 3.19
N SER A 106 -8.00 1.86 2.83
CA SER A 106 -7.73 0.73 3.70
C SER A 106 -6.50 -0.03 3.22
N SER A 107 -6.18 -1.15 3.85
CA SER A 107 -5.10 -2.04 3.40
C SER A 107 -5.37 -2.68 2.01
N THR A 108 -6.59 -2.62 1.51
CA THR A 108 -7.04 -3.29 0.27
C THR A 108 -7.74 -2.37 -0.72
N GLU A 109 -8.09 -1.15 -0.32
CA GLU A 109 -8.86 -0.21 -1.14
C GLU A 109 -8.10 1.09 -1.32
N VAL A 110 -8.10 1.57 -2.55
CA VAL A 110 -7.42 2.81 -2.97
C VAL A 110 -8.42 3.74 -3.64
N ALA A 111 -8.32 5.02 -3.32
CA ALA A 111 -9.07 6.10 -3.94
C ALA A 111 -8.17 6.98 -4.80
N LEU A 112 -8.80 7.58 -5.81
CA LEU A 112 -8.18 8.55 -6.70
C LEU A 112 -9.15 9.70 -6.93
N THR A 113 -8.64 10.93 -6.87
CA THR A 113 -9.29 12.11 -7.44
C THR A 113 -8.39 12.71 -8.51
N ALA A 114 -8.98 13.22 -9.57
CA ALA A 114 -8.26 13.90 -10.64
C ALA A 114 -9.15 14.90 -11.38
N HIS A 115 -8.55 15.97 -11.85
CA HIS A 115 -9.16 16.91 -12.79
C HIS A 115 -8.60 16.64 -14.19
N LEU A 116 -9.49 16.37 -15.15
CA LEU A 116 -9.14 16.16 -16.55
C LEU A 116 -9.60 17.34 -17.38
N GLN A 117 -8.67 18.05 -18.00
CA GLN A 117 -8.98 19.10 -18.95
C GLN A 117 -9.37 18.49 -20.30
N MET A 118 -10.61 18.70 -20.70
CA MET A 118 -11.18 18.19 -21.96
C MET A 118 -11.94 19.31 -22.68
N PRO A 119 -11.25 20.20 -23.43
CA PRO A 119 -11.86 21.40 -24.02
C PRO A 119 -12.97 21.12 -25.05
N GLN A 120 -12.93 19.93 -25.67
CA GLN A 120 -13.95 19.50 -26.64
C GLN A 120 -15.20 18.90 -25.98
N GLY A 121 -15.27 18.93 -24.67
CA GLY A 121 -16.36 18.38 -23.87
C GLY A 121 -16.13 16.96 -23.34
N SER A 122 -16.99 16.58 -22.40
CA SER A 122 -16.96 15.24 -21.81
C SER A 122 -17.46 14.19 -22.80
N ALA A 123 -16.75 13.05 -22.83
CA ALA A 123 -17.22 11.87 -23.56
C ALA A 123 -18.40 11.14 -22.87
N GLY A 124 -18.99 11.75 -21.83
CA GLY A 124 -20.15 11.23 -21.11
C GLY A 124 -19.84 10.10 -20.12
N ASP A 125 -20.91 9.54 -19.56
CA ASP A 125 -20.83 8.52 -18.52
C ASP A 125 -20.12 7.24 -18.98
N VAL A 126 -20.20 6.91 -20.26
CA VAL A 126 -19.55 5.72 -20.84
C VAL A 126 -18.03 5.83 -20.72
N PHE A 127 -17.47 7.01 -21.01
CA PHE A 127 -16.03 7.27 -20.85
C PHE A 127 -15.59 7.15 -19.40
N LEU A 128 -16.32 7.79 -18.48
CA LEU A 128 -16.01 7.73 -17.03
C LEU A 128 -16.06 6.31 -16.49
N LYS A 129 -17.05 5.53 -16.93
CA LYS A 129 -17.17 4.12 -16.54
C LYS A 129 -16.00 3.29 -17.05
N GLN A 130 -15.64 3.42 -18.32
CA GLN A 130 -14.48 2.70 -18.88
C GLN A 130 -13.18 3.10 -18.22
N LEU A 131 -12.99 4.39 -17.95
CA LEU A 131 -11.81 4.91 -17.28
C LEU A 131 -11.68 4.34 -15.87
N SER A 132 -12.78 4.31 -15.10
CA SER A 132 -12.84 3.71 -13.78
C SER A 132 -12.53 2.21 -13.79
N GLU A 133 -13.10 1.47 -14.75
CA GLU A 133 -12.82 0.03 -14.92
C GLU A 133 -11.35 -0.23 -15.27
N ASN A 134 -10.76 0.59 -16.12
CA ASN A 134 -9.34 0.51 -16.48
C ASN A 134 -8.43 0.81 -15.27
N LEU A 135 -8.73 1.84 -14.50
CA LEU A 135 -8.00 2.20 -13.27
C LEU A 135 -8.08 1.07 -12.24
N LYS A 136 -9.25 0.45 -12.11
CA LYS A 136 -9.45 -0.70 -11.22
C LYS A 136 -8.68 -1.94 -11.66
N THR A 137 -8.68 -2.25 -12.95
CA THR A 137 -8.04 -3.48 -13.46
C THR A 137 -6.53 -3.34 -13.55
N LYS A 138 -6.04 -2.21 -14.05
CA LYS A 138 -4.60 -1.98 -14.30
C LYS A 138 -3.85 -1.56 -13.05
N PHE A 139 -4.41 -0.62 -12.26
CA PHE A 139 -3.72 0.00 -11.13
C PHE A 139 -4.29 -0.40 -9.77
N LYS A 140 -5.36 -1.22 -9.73
CA LYS A 140 -6.04 -1.61 -8.48
C LYS A 140 -6.63 -0.44 -7.70
N ILE A 141 -7.06 0.61 -8.40
CA ILE A 141 -7.74 1.76 -7.82
C ILE A 141 -9.25 1.51 -7.92
N GLN A 142 -9.91 1.32 -6.78
CA GLN A 142 -11.33 0.91 -6.73
C GLN A 142 -12.29 2.10 -6.74
N HIS A 143 -11.89 3.20 -6.13
CA HIS A 143 -12.71 4.39 -5.98
C HIS A 143 -12.12 5.55 -6.77
N THR A 144 -12.86 6.03 -7.75
CA THR A 144 -12.40 7.12 -8.62
C THR A 144 -13.42 8.24 -8.64
N THR A 145 -12.96 9.46 -8.39
CA THR A 145 -13.73 10.69 -8.57
C THR A 145 -12.99 11.56 -9.58
N ILE A 146 -13.60 11.74 -10.73
CA ILE A 146 -12.98 12.47 -11.85
C ILE A 146 -13.86 13.65 -12.19
N GLN A 147 -13.28 14.84 -12.13
CA GLN A 147 -13.89 16.06 -12.59
C GLN A 147 -13.40 16.37 -13.99
N ILE A 148 -14.31 16.68 -14.92
CA ILE A 148 -13.99 17.10 -16.26
C ILE A 148 -14.15 18.62 -16.35
N ILE A 149 -13.12 19.29 -16.83
CA ILE A 149 -13.07 20.74 -16.99
C ILE A 149 -12.93 21.05 -18.47
N GLN A 150 -13.86 21.83 -18.98
CA GLN A 150 -13.92 22.21 -20.41
C GLN A 150 -13.21 23.52 -20.69
N ASP A 151 -13.16 24.44 -19.71
CA ASP A 151 -12.52 25.73 -19.90
C ASP A 151 -11.00 25.58 -19.97
N PRO A 152 -10.37 25.99 -21.10
CA PRO A 152 -8.92 25.90 -21.25
C PRO A 152 -8.16 26.93 -20.37
N ASN A 153 -8.87 27.96 -19.87
CA ASN A 153 -8.26 29.06 -19.08
C ASN A 153 -8.52 28.93 -17.57
N VAL A 154 -9.07 27.82 -17.12
CA VAL A 154 -9.23 27.58 -15.68
C VAL A 154 -7.89 27.42 -15.04
N ASP A 155 -7.37 28.52 -14.54
CA ASP A 155 -6.25 28.50 -13.61
C ASP A 155 -6.63 27.64 -12.40
N HIS A 156 -5.77 26.69 -12.09
CA HIS A 156 -5.84 25.68 -11.06
C HIS A 156 -6.63 26.11 -9.82
N TYR A 157 -7.78 25.49 -9.60
CA TYR A 157 -8.61 25.73 -8.41
C TYR A 157 -7.97 25.25 -7.10
N CYS A 158 -6.82 24.61 -7.17
CA CYS A 158 -6.06 24.13 -6.03
C CYS A 158 -4.59 24.51 -6.18
N ASN A 159 -4.20 25.58 -5.52
CA ASN A 159 -2.84 25.90 -5.13
C ASN A 159 -2.59 25.40 -3.70
#